data_a4d9c634452211e8e0a0094947e56606
#
_entry.id   a4d9c634452211e8e0a0094947e56606
#
_cell.length_a   1.000
_cell.length_b   1.000
_cell.length_c   1.000
_cell.angle_alpha   90.00
_cell.angle_beta   90.00
_cell.angle_gamma   90.00
#
_symmetry.space_group_name_H-M   'P 1'
#
loop_
_entity.id
_entity.type
_entity.pdbx_description
1 polymer ?
#
loop_
_entity_poly.entity_id
_entity_poly.type
_entity_poly.pdbx_seq_one_letter_code
_entity_poly.pdbx_strand_id
1 'polypeptide(L)'
;MNEIELRLARLRELMKREHLSAFIFPSTDAHQSEYVADHWRGREWISGFNGSAGTAVVTMKSAALWTDSRYFLAAEEQLEDTEYQLMRLKMEGTPTIAEWLGKELQDVQSPEVGLDGMVNSYNYVKDLSYSLRKLGGITLRTNLDPLEQIWENRPSLPANPVEIQPLEYAGETLASKVARIRKSLRELHADGMLVSALDDIAWTLNLRGTDVHCNPVFVSYLLIESDKVSLFVDDNKLSPEVKQYLQDNQVSLYNYNKVEKCLESYSEYNILLDGDETSYYLWKTVKCQEIVAAGSPIPAMKAVKNKAEIEGYRSAMLKDGVAMVKFLKWLKPAVEAGGQTEISIDEKLRSLRAEQKLFRDISFDTIAGYAQHGAIVHYEATPETDVVLKPEGLILIDSGAQYQDGTTDITRTIALGAVSAEMKHIYTLVLKAHIQLELVKFPDGASGTQLDAVGRECMWREGYNFLHGTGHGVGSYLCVHEGPHQIRMEWMPTPLRAGMTLTDEPGLYLAGKFGVRIENTVLISDYMSTEFGKFLQIEPLTLCPIDTTPIDVDMLLPEEIDWLNAYHHSVYEKLSPFLDEEEKIWLENATKPIK
;
A
#
# COMPACT_ATOMS: atom_id res chain seq x y z
N MET A 1 8.37 -29.66 -18.13
CA MET A 1 8.98 -28.66 -17.22
C MET A 1 8.23 -27.39 -17.51
N ASN A 2 7.49 -26.87 -16.55
CA ASN A 2 6.83 -25.59 -16.70
C ASN A 2 7.87 -24.44 -16.61
N GLU A 3 7.46 -23.20 -16.84
CA GLU A 3 8.38 -22.06 -16.88
C GLU A 3 9.05 -21.82 -15.53
N ILE A 4 8.33 -21.97 -14.42
CA ILE A 4 8.87 -21.83 -13.06
C ILE A 4 9.94 -22.90 -12.77
N GLU A 5 9.69 -24.16 -13.13
CA GLU A 5 10.69 -25.22 -12.98
C GLU A 5 11.99 -24.91 -13.76
N LEU A 6 11.87 -24.32 -14.95
CA LEU A 6 13.04 -23.94 -15.75
C LEU A 6 13.82 -22.80 -15.08
N ARG A 7 13.13 -21.79 -14.53
CA ARG A 7 13.73 -20.69 -13.78
C ARG A 7 14.46 -21.19 -12.54
N LEU A 8 13.84 -22.08 -11.77
CA LEU A 8 14.44 -22.74 -10.60
C LEU A 8 15.67 -23.57 -10.97
N ALA A 9 15.63 -24.30 -12.08
CA ALA A 9 16.78 -25.07 -12.55
C ALA A 9 17.97 -24.15 -12.89
N ARG A 10 17.73 -23.05 -13.60
CA ARG A 10 18.77 -22.03 -13.90
C ARG A 10 19.35 -21.40 -12.63
N LEU A 11 18.51 -21.07 -11.67
CA LEU A 11 18.95 -20.54 -10.38
C LEU A 11 19.83 -21.55 -9.63
N ARG A 12 19.43 -22.81 -9.56
CA ARG A 12 20.20 -23.87 -8.89
C ARG A 12 21.56 -24.13 -9.55
N GLU A 13 21.66 -24.07 -10.88
CA GLU A 13 22.94 -24.13 -11.56
C GLU A 13 23.85 -22.95 -11.21
N LEU A 14 23.29 -21.74 -11.11
CA LEU A 14 24.02 -20.57 -10.64
C LEU A 14 24.47 -20.75 -9.17
N MET A 15 23.55 -21.16 -8.29
CA MET A 15 23.85 -21.39 -6.87
C MET A 15 24.98 -22.42 -6.69
N LYS A 16 24.96 -23.49 -7.49
CA LYS A 16 26.01 -24.53 -7.47
C LYS A 16 27.37 -23.94 -7.87
N ARG A 17 27.42 -23.14 -8.93
CA ARG A 17 28.64 -22.45 -9.39
C ARG A 17 29.17 -21.48 -8.36
N GLU A 18 28.28 -20.78 -7.66
CA GLU A 18 28.59 -19.78 -6.63
C GLU A 18 28.76 -20.41 -5.23
N HIS A 19 28.64 -21.73 -5.09
CA HIS A 19 28.71 -22.45 -3.81
C HIS A 19 27.67 -22.02 -2.79
N LEU A 20 26.46 -21.59 -3.25
CA LEU A 20 25.35 -21.21 -2.39
C LEU A 20 24.45 -22.41 -2.11
N SER A 21 23.96 -22.52 -0.87
CA SER A 21 23.02 -23.55 -0.42
C SER A 21 21.56 -23.16 -0.63
N ALA A 22 21.27 -21.85 -0.62
CA ALA A 22 19.95 -21.29 -0.86
C ALA A 22 20.05 -19.84 -1.37
N PHE A 23 18.94 -19.32 -1.89
CA PHE A 23 18.80 -17.89 -2.24
C PHE A 23 17.44 -17.35 -1.83
N ILE A 24 17.40 -16.07 -1.37
CA ILE A 24 16.22 -15.38 -0.86
C ILE A 24 15.85 -14.22 -1.79
N PHE A 25 14.58 -14.17 -2.23
CA PHE A 25 14.03 -13.12 -3.09
C PHE A 25 12.91 -12.40 -2.35
N PRO A 26 13.09 -11.12 -1.94
CA PRO A 26 12.04 -10.32 -1.34
C PRO A 26 11.08 -9.75 -2.38
N SER A 27 10.00 -9.11 -1.92
CA SER A 27 9.12 -8.30 -2.77
C SER A 27 9.63 -6.87 -2.97
N THR A 28 10.62 -6.44 -2.22
CA THR A 28 11.12 -5.06 -2.18
C THR A 28 12.10 -4.76 -3.31
N ASP A 29 12.32 -3.48 -3.55
CA ASP A 29 13.33 -2.93 -4.46
C ASP A 29 14.50 -2.27 -3.70
N ALA A 30 15.36 -1.55 -4.42
CA ALA A 30 16.49 -0.82 -3.83
C ALA A 30 16.07 0.37 -2.93
N HIS A 31 14.78 0.68 -2.91
CA HIS A 31 14.15 1.79 -2.17
C HIS A 31 13.20 1.30 -1.07
N GLN A 32 13.11 -0.01 -0.86
CA GLN A 32 12.21 -0.69 0.08
C GLN A 32 10.72 -0.39 -0.20
N SER A 33 10.36 -0.17 -1.47
CA SER A 33 8.99 0.08 -1.90
C SER A 33 8.10 -1.15 -1.69
N GLU A 34 6.81 -0.93 -1.39
CA GLU A 34 5.78 -1.99 -1.38
C GLU A 34 5.42 -2.39 -2.82
N TYR A 35 5.13 -1.40 -3.67
CA TYR A 35 4.94 -1.60 -5.10
C TYR A 35 6.24 -1.27 -5.81
N VAL A 36 6.72 -2.20 -6.63
CA VAL A 36 8.03 -2.10 -7.27
C VAL A 36 7.92 -1.97 -8.78
N ALA A 37 8.87 -1.26 -9.39
CA ALA A 37 8.98 -1.23 -10.84
C ALA A 37 9.33 -2.64 -11.38
N ASP A 38 8.96 -2.90 -12.64
CA ASP A 38 9.11 -4.23 -13.28
C ASP A 38 10.53 -4.80 -13.22
N HIS A 39 11.54 -3.93 -13.19
CA HIS A 39 12.94 -4.32 -13.02
C HIS A 39 13.18 -5.14 -11.75
N TRP A 40 12.44 -4.85 -10.67
CA TRP A 40 12.61 -5.48 -9.36
C TRP A 40 11.57 -6.56 -9.04
N ARG A 41 10.70 -6.95 -9.96
CA ARG A 41 9.72 -8.05 -9.77
C ARG A 41 10.37 -9.44 -9.74
N GLY A 42 11.55 -9.57 -9.11
CA GLY A 42 12.33 -10.80 -9.08
C GLY A 42 11.66 -11.94 -8.34
N ARG A 43 10.97 -11.67 -7.21
CA ARG A 43 10.22 -12.67 -6.46
C ARG A 43 9.06 -13.23 -7.30
N GLU A 44 8.32 -12.36 -7.98
CA GLU A 44 7.25 -12.75 -8.90
C GLU A 44 7.81 -13.59 -10.06
N TRP A 45 8.88 -13.13 -10.68
CA TRP A 45 9.51 -13.86 -11.78
C TRP A 45 9.95 -15.28 -11.38
N ILE A 46 10.57 -15.45 -10.22
CA ILE A 46 11.10 -16.76 -9.81
C ILE A 46 10.02 -17.73 -9.29
N SER A 47 8.90 -17.19 -8.75
CA SER A 47 7.86 -18.01 -8.10
C SER A 47 6.56 -18.14 -8.89
N GLY A 48 6.26 -17.18 -9.77
CA GLY A 48 4.97 -17.06 -10.44
C GLY A 48 3.87 -16.43 -9.57
N PHE A 49 4.16 -16.11 -8.31
CA PHE A 49 3.21 -15.45 -7.42
C PHE A 49 3.27 -13.92 -7.61
N ASN A 50 2.16 -13.27 -7.95
CA ASN A 50 2.10 -11.83 -8.29
C ASN A 50 1.67 -10.90 -7.13
N GLY A 51 1.19 -11.41 -6.00
CA GLY A 51 0.79 -10.58 -4.86
C GLY A 51 1.88 -9.60 -4.41
N SER A 52 1.54 -8.41 -3.91
CA SER A 52 2.51 -7.35 -3.58
C SER A 52 3.46 -7.71 -2.42
N ALA A 53 3.08 -8.61 -1.53
CA ALA A 53 3.85 -8.98 -0.35
C ALA A 53 4.21 -10.47 -0.32
N GLY A 54 5.50 -10.78 -0.17
CA GLY A 54 5.98 -12.15 -0.01
C GLY A 54 7.49 -12.25 -0.15
N THR A 55 8.02 -13.40 0.29
CA THR A 55 9.44 -13.74 0.16
C THR A 55 9.57 -15.17 -0.36
N ALA A 56 10.22 -15.33 -1.50
CA ALA A 56 10.53 -16.65 -2.03
C ALA A 56 11.93 -17.09 -1.57
N VAL A 57 12.04 -18.34 -1.15
CA VAL A 57 13.31 -18.96 -0.74
C VAL A 57 13.50 -20.25 -1.50
N VAL A 58 14.63 -20.39 -2.17
CA VAL A 58 14.97 -21.56 -2.99
C VAL A 58 16.23 -22.21 -2.43
N THR A 59 16.16 -23.52 -2.15
CA THR A 59 17.33 -24.35 -1.82
C THR A 59 17.68 -25.23 -3.02
N MET A 60 18.72 -26.03 -2.89
CA MET A 60 19.09 -27.00 -3.94
C MET A 60 18.02 -28.09 -4.14
N LYS A 61 17.07 -28.27 -3.21
CA LYS A 61 16.09 -29.38 -3.21
C LYS A 61 14.65 -28.92 -3.10
N SER A 62 14.39 -27.75 -2.51
CA SER A 62 13.05 -27.28 -2.14
C SER A 62 12.89 -25.80 -2.49
N ALA A 63 11.64 -25.35 -2.59
CA ALA A 63 11.30 -23.94 -2.67
C ALA A 63 10.10 -23.64 -1.77
N ALA A 64 10.07 -22.44 -1.17
CA ALA A 64 8.97 -22.00 -0.32
C ALA A 64 8.69 -20.51 -0.51
N LEU A 65 7.43 -20.11 -0.34
CA LEU A 65 6.96 -18.73 -0.42
C LEU A 65 6.25 -18.36 0.88
N TRP A 66 6.76 -17.36 1.56
CA TRP A 66 6.08 -16.71 2.69
C TRP A 66 5.25 -15.54 2.19
N THR A 67 3.97 -15.49 2.57
CA THR A 67 3.11 -14.34 2.31
C THR A 67 2.13 -14.13 3.46
N ASP A 68 1.45 -12.97 3.50
CA ASP A 68 0.49 -12.64 4.56
C ASP A 68 -0.96 -13.01 4.20
N SER A 69 -1.87 -12.77 5.13
CA SER A 69 -3.26 -13.23 5.06
C SER A 69 -4.07 -12.66 3.90
N ARG A 70 -3.65 -11.54 3.31
CA ARG A 70 -4.31 -10.93 2.15
C ARG A 70 -4.23 -11.83 0.91
N TYR A 71 -3.18 -12.66 0.85
CA TYR A 71 -2.80 -13.46 -0.32
C TYR A 71 -2.88 -14.97 -0.12
N PHE A 72 -3.31 -15.51 1.02
CA PHE A 72 -3.28 -16.97 1.24
C PHE A 72 -4.01 -17.75 0.17
N LEU A 73 -5.22 -17.34 -0.21
CA LEU A 73 -6.01 -18.04 -1.22
C LEU A 73 -5.40 -17.86 -2.62
N ALA A 74 -5.03 -16.63 -2.99
CA ALA A 74 -4.39 -16.37 -4.28
C ALA A 74 -3.05 -17.13 -4.43
N ALA A 75 -2.23 -17.16 -3.38
CA ALA A 75 -0.97 -17.90 -3.42
C ALA A 75 -1.18 -19.43 -3.48
N GLU A 76 -2.23 -19.95 -2.84
CA GLU A 76 -2.57 -21.38 -2.92
C GLU A 76 -2.91 -21.77 -4.36
N GLU A 77 -3.68 -20.95 -5.08
CA GLU A 77 -4.02 -21.15 -6.49
C GLU A 77 -2.82 -20.97 -7.43
N GLN A 78 -2.05 -19.88 -7.25
CA GLN A 78 -0.94 -19.55 -8.15
C GLN A 78 0.29 -20.46 -7.99
N LEU A 79 0.46 -21.08 -6.82
CA LEU A 79 1.55 -22.03 -6.57
C LEU A 79 1.15 -23.48 -6.84
N GLU A 80 -0.12 -23.74 -7.19
CA GLU A 80 -0.55 -25.06 -7.65
C GLU A 80 0.29 -25.50 -8.85
N ASP A 81 0.63 -26.76 -8.94
CA ASP A 81 1.52 -27.31 -9.98
C ASP A 81 2.97 -26.77 -10.01
N THR A 82 3.41 -26.08 -8.94
CA THR A 82 4.81 -25.70 -8.73
C THR A 82 5.44 -26.51 -7.58
N GLU A 83 6.77 -26.44 -7.42
CA GLU A 83 7.42 -27.03 -6.24
C GLU A 83 7.38 -26.12 -4.99
N TYR A 84 6.82 -24.91 -5.09
CA TYR A 84 6.76 -23.98 -3.97
C TYR A 84 5.79 -24.43 -2.88
N GLN A 85 6.29 -24.45 -1.62
CA GLN A 85 5.48 -24.65 -0.43
C GLN A 85 4.98 -23.29 0.05
N LEU A 86 3.65 -23.15 0.22
CA LEU A 86 3.07 -21.94 0.80
C LEU A 86 3.30 -21.89 2.32
N MET A 87 3.93 -20.82 2.79
CA MET A 87 4.17 -20.52 4.21
C MET A 87 3.30 -19.33 4.61
N ARG A 88 2.26 -19.59 5.41
CA ARG A 88 1.27 -18.58 5.83
C ARG A 88 1.81 -17.79 7.02
N LEU A 89 2.30 -16.56 6.80
CA LEU A 89 2.86 -15.71 7.84
C LEU A 89 1.90 -15.52 9.01
N LYS A 90 2.45 -15.52 10.24
CA LYS A 90 1.74 -15.35 11.51
C LYS A 90 0.72 -16.45 11.86
N MET A 91 0.62 -17.51 11.06
CA MET A 91 -0.20 -18.67 11.41
C MET A 91 0.57 -19.64 12.29
N GLU A 92 -0.14 -20.25 13.24
CA GLU A 92 0.45 -21.26 14.14
C GLU A 92 1.06 -22.41 13.34
N GLY A 93 2.28 -22.79 13.71
CA GLY A 93 3.03 -23.88 13.05
C GLY A 93 3.79 -23.48 11.80
N THR A 94 3.65 -22.23 11.30
CA THR A 94 4.44 -21.74 10.17
C THR A 94 5.85 -21.33 10.64
N PRO A 95 6.92 -21.98 10.13
CA PRO A 95 8.29 -21.62 10.50
C PRO A 95 8.68 -20.27 9.92
N THR A 96 9.54 -19.55 10.60
CA THR A 96 10.27 -18.41 10.03
C THR A 96 11.22 -18.89 8.93
N ILE A 97 11.64 -17.98 8.05
CA ILE A 97 12.63 -18.28 6.98
C ILE A 97 13.91 -18.89 7.61
N ALA A 98 14.38 -18.36 8.72
CA ALA A 98 15.57 -18.85 9.38
C ALA A 98 15.39 -20.27 9.96
N GLU A 99 14.25 -20.57 10.58
CA GLU A 99 13.92 -21.91 11.11
C GLU A 99 13.79 -22.92 9.97
N TRP A 100 13.12 -22.57 8.88
CA TRP A 100 12.97 -23.43 7.71
C TRP A 100 14.33 -23.73 7.07
N LEU A 101 15.17 -22.71 6.84
CA LEU A 101 16.53 -22.87 6.32
C LEU A 101 17.42 -23.67 7.25
N GLY A 102 17.30 -23.46 8.57
CA GLY A 102 18.03 -24.24 9.58
C GLY A 102 17.73 -25.73 9.48
N LYS A 103 16.47 -26.11 9.18
CA LYS A 103 16.05 -27.49 8.97
C LYS A 103 16.49 -28.03 7.60
N GLU A 104 16.27 -27.27 6.53
CA GLU A 104 16.60 -27.69 5.16
C GLU A 104 18.12 -27.90 4.96
N LEU A 105 18.94 -27.11 5.65
CA LEU A 105 20.38 -27.09 5.47
C LEU A 105 21.15 -27.80 6.62
N GLN A 106 20.47 -28.51 7.52
CA GLN A 106 21.09 -29.15 8.69
C GLN A 106 22.23 -30.13 8.34
N ASP A 107 22.16 -30.77 7.18
CA ASP A 107 23.16 -31.75 6.71
C ASP A 107 24.20 -31.12 5.76
N VAL A 108 24.13 -29.82 5.53
CA VAL A 108 25.06 -29.10 4.66
C VAL A 108 26.25 -28.57 5.47
N GLN A 109 27.45 -28.92 5.06
CA GLN A 109 28.66 -28.42 5.71
C GLN A 109 28.90 -26.94 5.34
N SER A 110 28.98 -26.07 6.35
CA SER A 110 29.22 -24.62 6.17
C SER A 110 28.23 -23.97 5.18
N PRO A 111 26.92 -24.04 5.45
CA PRO A 111 25.92 -23.54 4.53
C PRO A 111 26.01 -22.01 4.36
N GLU A 112 25.97 -21.56 3.10
CA GLU A 112 25.93 -20.15 2.75
C GLU A 112 24.64 -19.84 1.96
N VAL A 113 23.91 -18.80 2.38
CA VAL A 113 22.65 -18.37 1.77
C VAL A 113 22.87 -17.03 1.08
N GLY A 114 22.47 -16.91 -0.18
CA GLY A 114 22.53 -15.68 -0.94
C GLY A 114 21.29 -14.81 -0.75
N LEU A 115 21.47 -13.51 -0.77
CA LEU A 115 20.44 -12.50 -1.02
C LEU A 115 21.08 -11.26 -1.65
N ASP A 116 20.30 -10.47 -2.37
CA ASP A 116 20.78 -9.20 -2.90
C ASP A 116 20.69 -8.10 -1.84
N GLY A 117 21.84 -7.57 -1.42
CA GLY A 117 21.91 -6.49 -0.43
C GLY A 117 21.39 -5.15 -0.91
N MET A 118 21.19 -4.96 -2.24
CA MET A 118 20.58 -3.72 -2.77
C MET A 118 19.07 -3.67 -2.54
N VAL A 119 18.38 -4.80 -2.60
CA VAL A 119 16.92 -4.87 -2.46
C VAL A 119 16.45 -5.31 -1.08
N ASN A 120 17.34 -5.50 -0.15
CA ASN A 120 17.04 -5.85 1.24
C ASN A 120 17.52 -4.77 2.20
N SER A 121 16.68 -4.36 3.15
CA SER A 121 17.03 -3.34 4.14
C SER A 121 18.13 -3.80 5.11
N TYR A 122 18.82 -2.84 5.70
CA TYR A 122 19.88 -3.13 6.68
C TYR A 122 19.36 -3.90 7.90
N ASN A 123 18.24 -3.48 8.46
CA ASN A 123 17.67 -4.12 9.64
C ASN A 123 17.25 -5.56 9.35
N TYR A 124 16.57 -5.79 8.22
CA TYR A 124 16.17 -7.14 7.80
C TYR A 124 17.37 -8.09 7.67
N VAL A 125 18.40 -7.67 6.93
CA VAL A 125 19.61 -8.50 6.73
C VAL A 125 20.35 -8.77 8.02
N LYS A 126 20.44 -7.78 8.91
CA LYS A 126 21.06 -7.91 10.24
C LYS A 126 20.34 -8.94 11.10
N ASP A 127 19.01 -8.84 11.18
CA ASP A 127 18.18 -9.72 12.03
C ASP A 127 18.12 -11.15 11.47
N LEU A 128 18.02 -11.27 10.14
CA LEU A 128 18.09 -12.56 9.46
C LEU A 128 19.46 -13.22 9.66
N SER A 129 20.55 -12.46 9.50
CA SER A 129 21.92 -12.96 9.72
C SER A 129 22.13 -13.48 11.16
N TYR A 130 21.60 -12.75 12.14
CA TYR A 130 21.64 -13.17 13.53
C TYR A 130 20.89 -14.49 13.75
N SER A 131 19.68 -14.58 13.23
CA SER A 131 18.81 -15.76 13.35
C SER A 131 19.41 -17.00 12.67
N LEU A 132 19.93 -16.86 11.46
CA LEU A 132 20.56 -17.94 10.70
C LEU A 132 21.82 -18.48 11.39
N ARG A 133 22.66 -17.60 11.93
CA ARG A 133 23.85 -18.02 12.70
C ARG A 133 23.47 -18.81 13.95
N LYS A 134 22.42 -18.37 14.65
CA LYS A 134 21.94 -19.01 15.87
C LYS A 134 21.32 -20.38 15.62
N LEU A 135 20.60 -20.56 14.52
CA LEU A 135 19.83 -21.78 14.23
C LEU A 135 20.64 -22.87 13.51
N GLY A 136 21.68 -22.53 12.76
CA GLY A 136 22.43 -23.53 11.99
C GLY A 136 23.84 -23.13 11.62
N GLY A 137 24.39 -22.03 12.18
CA GLY A 137 25.70 -21.52 11.77
C GLY A 137 25.74 -21.06 10.30
N ILE A 138 24.58 -20.76 9.72
CA ILE A 138 24.42 -20.37 8.31
C ILE A 138 24.95 -18.94 8.13
N THR A 139 25.73 -18.74 7.08
CA THR A 139 26.25 -17.41 6.69
C THR A 139 25.43 -16.80 5.55
N LEU A 140 25.39 -15.44 5.49
CA LEU A 140 24.76 -14.72 4.40
C LEU A 140 25.81 -14.13 3.45
N ARG A 141 25.59 -14.28 2.15
CA ARG A 141 26.25 -13.54 1.07
C ARG A 141 25.29 -12.51 0.50
N THR A 142 25.69 -11.24 0.48
CA THR A 142 24.81 -10.10 0.19
C THR A 142 25.21 -9.27 -1.04
N ASN A 143 26.17 -9.75 -1.81
CA ASN A 143 26.76 -9.03 -2.95
C ASN A 143 26.52 -9.72 -4.31
N LEU A 144 25.39 -10.41 -4.44
CA LEU A 144 25.04 -11.12 -5.67
C LEU A 144 23.57 -10.83 -6.02
N ASP A 145 23.34 -10.30 -7.23
CA ASP A 145 22.04 -10.33 -7.90
C ASP A 145 22.03 -11.49 -8.92
N PRO A 146 21.37 -12.61 -8.64
CA PRO A 146 21.33 -13.73 -9.57
C PRO A 146 20.51 -13.43 -10.82
N LEU A 147 19.54 -12.50 -10.74
CA LEU A 147 18.62 -12.19 -11.84
C LEU A 147 19.35 -11.54 -13.03
N GLU A 148 20.44 -10.83 -12.81
CA GLU A 148 21.29 -10.32 -13.90
C GLU A 148 21.81 -11.42 -14.84
N GLN A 149 21.95 -12.65 -14.32
CA GLN A 149 22.51 -13.76 -15.07
C GLN A 149 21.47 -14.75 -15.60
N ILE A 150 20.30 -14.86 -14.93
CA ILE A 150 19.31 -15.89 -15.25
C ILE A 150 18.03 -15.35 -15.87
N TRP A 151 17.71 -14.07 -15.71
CA TRP A 151 16.53 -13.41 -16.27
C TRP A 151 16.87 -12.70 -17.58
N GLU A 152 16.87 -13.44 -18.70
CA GLU A 152 17.34 -12.97 -20.01
C GLU A 152 16.65 -11.69 -20.51
N ASN A 153 15.35 -11.53 -20.24
CA ASN A 153 14.56 -10.38 -20.67
C ASN A 153 14.16 -9.50 -19.47
N ARG A 154 15.03 -9.36 -18.47
CA ARG A 154 14.76 -8.50 -17.33
C ARG A 154 14.48 -7.07 -17.80
N PRO A 155 13.35 -6.47 -17.39
CA PRO A 155 13.07 -5.08 -17.72
C PRO A 155 14.20 -4.16 -17.25
N SER A 156 14.52 -3.13 -18.05
CA SER A 156 15.48 -2.10 -17.65
C SER A 156 14.91 -1.26 -16.50
N LEU A 157 15.78 -0.49 -15.81
CA LEU A 157 15.30 0.54 -14.89
C LEU A 157 14.36 1.51 -15.63
N PRO A 158 13.26 1.92 -15.02
CA PRO A 158 12.29 2.82 -15.66
C PRO A 158 12.93 4.19 -15.93
N ALA A 159 12.51 4.81 -17.02
CA ALA A 159 12.98 6.12 -17.45
C ALA A 159 11.82 7.07 -17.80
N ASN A 160 10.71 6.96 -17.09
CA ASN A 160 9.52 7.76 -17.31
C ASN A 160 9.76 9.23 -16.90
N PRO A 161 9.08 10.19 -17.55
CA PRO A 161 9.24 11.60 -17.24
C PRO A 161 8.83 11.94 -15.80
N VAL A 162 9.55 12.88 -15.21
CA VAL A 162 9.23 13.50 -13.92
C VAL A 162 8.49 14.81 -14.17
N GLU A 163 7.45 15.07 -13.38
CA GLU A 163 6.66 16.31 -13.41
C GLU A 163 6.70 17.04 -12.08
N ILE A 164 6.45 18.36 -12.12
CA ILE A 164 6.35 19.20 -10.92
C ILE A 164 4.94 19.08 -10.34
N GLN A 165 4.83 18.79 -9.05
CA GLN A 165 3.58 18.93 -8.31
C GLN A 165 3.36 20.41 -7.98
N PRO A 166 2.31 21.05 -8.52
CA PRO A 166 2.04 22.47 -8.29
C PRO A 166 1.90 22.82 -6.81
N LEU A 167 2.39 23.98 -6.44
CA LEU A 167 2.33 24.45 -5.05
C LEU A 167 0.90 24.61 -4.53
N GLU A 168 -0.06 24.88 -5.40
CA GLU A 168 -1.48 24.95 -5.06
C GLU A 168 -2.03 23.63 -4.50
N TYR A 169 -1.46 22.47 -4.90
CA TYR A 169 -1.81 21.14 -4.39
C TYR A 169 -0.84 20.67 -3.30
N ALA A 170 0.46 20.97 -3.44
CA ALA A 170 1.46 20.59 -2.45
C ALA A 170 1.36 21.40 -1.14
N GLY A 171 0.89 22.63 -1.19
CA GLY A 171 0.64 23.51 -0.04
C GLY A 171 1.89 24.01 0.69
N GLU A 172 3.05 23.39 0.49
CA GLU A 172 4.33 23.76 1.11
C GLU A 172 5.45 23.68 0.08
N THR A 173 6.35 24.69 0.09
CA THR A 173 7.48 24.73 -0.84
C THR A 173 8.56 23.70 -0.47
N LEU A 174 9.33 23.23 -1.47
CA LEU A 174 10.51 22.39 -1.27
C LEU A 174 11.46 22.97 -0.21
N ALA A 175 11.76 24.25 -0.29
CA ALA A 175 12.67 24.93 0.65
C ALA A 175 12.15 24.87 2.10
N SER A 176 10.84 25.03 2.31
CA SER A 176 10.22 24.90 3.64
C SER A 176 10.33 23.47 4.19
N LYS A 177 10.01 22.45 3.35
CA LYS A 177 10.13 21.04 3.72
C LYS A 177 11.57 20.66 4.10
N VAL A 178 12.55 21.05 3.28
CA VAL A 178 13.98 20.82 3.57
C VAL A 178 14.41 21.53 4.86
N ALA A 179 13.92 22.74 5.12
CA ALA A 179 14.23 23.44 6.37
C ALA A 179 13.70 22.71 7.62
N ARG A 180 12.50 22.11 7.53
CA ARG A 180 11.92 21.26 8.60
C ARG A 180 12.77 20.00 8.81
N ILE A 181 13.12 19.32 7.73
CA ILE A 181 13.97 18.11 7.78
C ILE A 181 15.31 18.45 8.42
N ARG A 182 15.98 19.51 7.98
CA ARG A 182 17.24 19.96 8.57
C ARG A 182 17.12 20.30 10.05
N LYS A 183 15.97 20.81 10.50
CA LYS A 183 15.72 21.05 11.94
C LYS A 183 15.72 19.72 12.69
N SER A 184 15.01 18.70 12.21
CA SER A 184 15.00 17.37 12.85
C SER A 184 16.37 16.71 12.82
N LEU A 185 17.16 16.85 11.74
CA LEU A 185 18.53 16.33 11.69
C LEU A 185 19.42 16.93 12.79
N ARG A 186 19.33 18.24 13.03
CA ARG A 186 20.08 18.90 14.11
C ARG A 186 19.68 18.37 15.51
N GLU A 187 18.38 18.10 15.71
CA GLU A 187 17.88 17.50 16.97
C GLU A 187 18.39 16.08 17.19
N LEU A 188 18.66 15.35 16.09
CA LEU A 188 19.23 14.01 16.07
C LEU A 188 20.77 14.00 15.99
N HIS A 189 21.42 15.15 16.01
CA HIS A 189 22.88 15.29 15.86
C HIS A 189 23.44 14.68 14.54
N ALA A 190 22.66 14.74 13.47
CA ALA A 190 23.07 14.33 12.13
C ALA A 190 23.37 15.57 11.26
N ASP A 191 24.44 15.49 10.47
CA ASP A 191 24.87 16.52 9.52
C ASP A 191 24.15 16.37 8.17
N GLY A 192 23.68 15.17 7.88
CA GLY A 192 22.92 14.84 6.67
C GLY A 192 22.10 13.57 6.83
N MET A 193 21.33 13.29 5.79
CA MET A 193 20.42 12.15 5.71
C MET A 193 20.33 11.62 4.28
N LEU A 194 20.46 10.31 4.10
CA LEU A 194 20.08 9.65 2.86
C LEU A 194 18.60 9.30 2.91
N VAL A 195 17.82 9.77 1.93
CA VAL A 195 16.44 9.38 1.72
C VAL A 195 16.40 8.36 0.59
N SER A 196 15.92 7.17 0.88
CA SER A 196 15.78 6.07 -0.08
C SER A 196 14.33 5.89 -0.54
N ALA A 197 13.36 6.09 0.36
CA ALA A 197 11.93 5.93 0.05
C ALA A 197 11.48 6.90 -1.05
N LEU A 198 10.91 6.35 -2.14
CA LEU A 198 10.59 7.12 -3.34
C LEU A 198 9.49 8.16 -3.11
N ASP A 199 8.50 7.83 -2.28
CA ASP A 199 7.41 8.74 -1.94
C ASP A 199 7.87 9.89 -1.03
N ASP A 200 8.83 9.65 -0.13
CA ASP A 200 9.47 10.68 0.69
C ASP A 200 10.28 11.66 -0.16
N ILE A 201 10.98 11.15 -1.17
CA ILE A 201 11.72 11.98 -2.15
C ILE A 201 10.73 12.82 -2.97
N ALA A 202 9.70 12.17 -3.52
CA ALA A 202 8.68 12.85 -4.33
C ALA A 202 7.94 13.94 -3.53
N TRP A 203 7.57 13.65 -2.26
CA TRP A 203 6.96 14.62 -1.36
C TRP A 203 7.90 15.78 -1.05
N THR A 204 9.15 15.50 -0.67
CA THR A 204 10.13 16.52 -0.28
C THR A 204 10.41 17.50 -1.41
N LEU A 205 10.55 16.98 -2.64
CA LEU A 205 10.91 17.78 -3.82
C LEU A 205 9.70 18.39 -4.54
N ASN A 206 8.46 18.09 -4.15
CA ASN A 206 7.25 18.40 -4.92
C ASN A 206 7.37 17.92 -6.38
N LEU A 207 7.83 16.70 -6.57
CA LEU A 207 7.93 16.05 -7.87
C LEU A 207 7.11 14.76 -7.90
N ARG A 208 6.65 14.39 -9.07
CA ARG A 208 5.94 13.13 -9.33
C ARG A 208 6.51 12.47 -10.57
N GLY A 209 6.34 11.16 -10.67
CA GLY A 209 6.71 10.37 -11.84
C GLY A 209 5.78 9.18 -12.00
N THR A 210 6.07 8.29 -12.93
CA THR A 210 5.27 7.10 -13.22
C THR A 210 6.16 5.85 -13.36
N ASP A 211 7.25 5.80 -12.62
CA ASP A 211 8.19 4.67 -12.68
C ASP A 211 7.64 3.40 -12.03
N VAL A 212 6.71 3.55 -11.11
CA VAL A 212 6.04 2.45 -10.41
C VAL A 212 4.55 2.49 -10.77
N HIS A 213 4.00 1.34 -11.12
CA HIS A 213 2.58 1.21 -11.45
C HIS A 213 1.70 1.73 -10.30
N CYS A 214 0.69 2.52 -10.61
CA CYS A 214 -0.27 3.15 -9.69
C CYS A 214 0.34 4.11 -8.65
N ASN A 215 1.66 4.22 -8.54
CA ASN A 215 2.33 5.04 -7.54
C ASN A 215 3.06 6.20 -8.22
N PRO A 216 2.70 7.47 -7.97
CA PRO A 216 3.25 8.62 -8.70
C PRO A 216 4.64 9.03 -8.20
N VAL A 217 5.58 8.11 -8.26
CA VAL A 217 6.98 8.26 -7.81
C VAL A 217 7.96 8.00 -8.94
N PHE A 218 9.22 8.33 -8.73
CA PHE A 218 10.31 8.13 -9.68
C PHE A 218 11.56 7.59 -8.99
N VAL A 219 12.25 6.66 -9.62
CA VAL A 219 13.45 6.01 -9.10
C VAL A 219 14.57 7.03 -8.95
N SER A 220 14.98 7.27 -7.70
CA SER A 220 15.98 8.26 -7.32
C SER A 220 16.44 8.06 -5.87
N TYR A 221 17.56 8.69 -5.50
CA TYR A 221 17.98 8.90 -4.10
C TYR A 221 18.13 10.38 -3.83
N LEU A 222 17.90 10.79 -2.58
CA LEU A 222 18.05 12.17 -2.16
C LEU A 222 18.98 12.23 -0.94
N LEU A 223 20.03 13.03 -1.02
CA LEU A 223 20.90 13.32 0.11
C LEU A 223 20.68 14.77 0.54
N ILE A 224 20.19 14.95 1.78
CA ILE A 224 19.95 16.25 2.39
C ILE A 224 21.03 16.51 3.42
N GLU A 225 21.84 17.54 3.20
CA GLU A 225 22.93 17.98 4.07
C GLU A 225 22.59 19.33 4.68
N SER A 226 23.39 19.80 5.63
CA SER A 226 23.18 21.07 6.33
C SER A 226 23.01 22.27 5.40
N ASP A 227 23.76 22.31 4.30
CA ASP A 227 23.82 23.40 3.33
C ASP A 227 23.53 22.98 1.88
N LYS A 228 23.48 21.68 1.59
CA LYS A 228 23.30 21.15 0.25
C LYS A 228 22.15 20.16 0.18
N VAL A 229 21.53 20.04 -1.01
CA VAL A 229 20.59 18.99 -1.37
C VAL A 229 21.04 18.37 -2.68
N SER A 230 21.19 17.04 -2.73
CA SER A 230 21.70 16.32 -3.90
C SER A 230 20.69 15.26 -4.33
N LEU A 231 20.17 15.38 -5.55
CA LEU A 231 19.25 14.40 -6.15
C LEU A 231 20.05 13.50 -7.13
N PHE A 232 19.97 12.20 -6.90
CA PHE A 232 20.55 11.17 -7.76
C PHE A 232 19.44 10.53 -8.59
N VAL A 233 19.43 10.82 -9.88
CA VAL A 233 18.35 10.44 -10.81
C VAL A 233 18.89 10.25 -12.21
N ASP A 234 18.19 9.48 -13.07
CA ASP A 234 18.50 9.46 -14.49
C ASP A 234 18.12 10.81 -15.12
N ASP A 235 19.11 11.50 -15.69
CA ASP A 235 18.96 12.83 -16.30
C ASP A 235 17.93 12.86 -17.46
N ASN A 236 17.70 11.71 -18.10
CA ASN A 236 16.74 11.57 -19.21
C ASN A 236 15.28 11.74 -18.74
N LYS A 237 15.00 11.54 -17.46
CA LYS A 237 13.65 11.75 -16.87
C LYS A 237 13.29 13.22 -16.70
N LEU A 238 14.28 14.11 -16.70
CA LEU A 238 14.13 15.49 -16.30
C LEU A 238 13.95 16.40 -17.53
N SER A 239 12.79 16.99 -17.67
CA SER A 239 12.56 18.06 -18.66
C SER A 239 13.38 19.31 -18.33
N PRO A 240 13.60 20.22 -19.30
CA PRO A 240 14.24 21.50 -19.02
C PRO A 240 13.53 22.32 -17.91
N GLU A 241 12.22 22.22 -17.83
CA GLU A 241 11.41 22.88 -16.80
C GLU A 241 11.70 22.31 -15.40
N VAL A 242 11.73 20.98 -15.27
CA VAL A 242 12.06 20.31 -14.00
C VAL A 242 13.50 20.62 -13.58
N LYS A 243 14.46 20.63 -14.53
CA LYS A 243 15.84 21.01 -14.24
C LYS A 243 15.95 22.44 -13.74
N GLN A 244 15.23 23.38 -14.36
CA GLN A 244 15.20 24.78 -13.92
C GLN A 244 14.57 24.91 -12.53
N TYR A 245 13.44 24.21 -12.28
CA TYR A 245 12.81 24.17 -10.96
C TYR A 245 13.77 23.69 -9.87
N LEU A 246 14.51 22.61 -10.12
CA LEU A 246 15.50 22.07 -9.18
C LEU A 246 16.67 23.02 -8.96
N GLN A 247 17.14 23.68 -10.01
CA GLN A 247 18.21 24.69 -9.94
C GLN A 247 17.77 25.91 -9.12
N ASP A 248 16.55 26.42 -9.33
CA ASP A 248 15.98 27.55 -8.61
C ASP A 248 15.83 27.25 -7.10
N ASN A 249 15.62 25.97 -6.76
CA ASN A 249 15.56 25.47 -5.40
C ASN A 249 16.91 24.94 -4.85
N GLN A 250 18.01 25.23 -5.54
CA GLN A 250 19.39 24.87 -5.14
C GLN A 250 19.61 23.37 -4.94
N VAL A 251 18.92 22.52 -5.71
CA VAL A 251 19.12 21.09 -5.73
C VAL A 251 20.18 20.72 -6.78
N SER A 252 21.26 20.07 -6.35
CA SER A 252 22.33 19.58 -7.22
C SER A 252 21.93 18.23 -7.85
N LEU A 253 22.13 18.09 -9.16
CA LEU A 253 21.78 16.89 -9.91
C LEU A 253 22.98 15.98 -10.13
N TYR A 254 22.78 14.69 -9.91
CA TYR A 254 23.76 13.63 -10.16
C TYR A 254 23.05 12.44 -10.82
N ASN A 255 23.82 11.69 -11.63
CA ASN A 255 23.30 10.43 -12.17
C ASN A 255 23.00 9.44 -11.02
N TYR A 256 21.93 8.67 -11.16
CA TYR A 256 21.44 7.70 -10.17
C TYR A 256 22.55 6.82 -9.58
N ASN A 257 23.42 6.26 -10.43
CA ASN A 257 24.51 5.37 -10.02
C ASN A 257 25.65 6.06 -9.25
N LYS A 258 25.58 7.38 -9.04
CA LYS A 258 26.63 8.11 -8.29
C LYS A 258 26.40 8.16 -6.79
N VAL A 259 25.23 7.69 -6.30
CA VAL A 259 24.92 7.68 -4.87
C VAL A 259 25.96 6.89 -4.08
N GLU A 260 26.34 5.69 -4.54
CA GLU A 260 27.36 4.85 -3.92
C GLU A 260 28.68 5.60 -3.72
N LYS A 261 29.20 6.17 -4.80
CA LYS A 261 30.47 6.91 -4.75
C LYS A 261 30.40 8.16 -3.85
N CYS A 262 29.25 8.80 -3.80
CA CYS A 262 29.02 9.93 -2.91
C CYS A 262 29.11 9.49 -1.43
N LEU A 263 28.46 8.39 -1.09
CA LEU A 263 28.47 7.82 0.27
C LEU A 263 29.84 7.31 0.69
N GLU A 264 30.65 6.78 -0.22
CA GLU A 264 32.04 6.41 0.04
C GLU A 264 32.93 7.60 0.43
N SER A 265 32.58 8.80 -0.03
CA SER A 265 33.33 10.04 0.25
C SER A 265 32.79 10.86 1.43
N TYR A 266 31.77 10.36 2.15
CA TYR A 266 31.07 11.06 3.23
C TYR A 266 31.79 10.99 4.60
N SER A 267 33.11 11.04 4.62
CA SER A 267 33.93 10.58 5.75
C SER A 267 34.00 11.51 6.98
N GLU A 268 33.63 12.79 6.85
CA GLU A 268 33.86 13.79 7.90
C GLU A 268 32.60 14.16 8.69
N TYR A 269 31.43 13.54 8.42
CA TYR A 269 30.13 13.95 8.95
C TYR A 269 29.36 12.77 9.53
N ASN A 270 28.39 13.10 10.39
CA ASN A 270 27.38 12.14 10.87
C ASN A 270 26.23 12.08 9.89
N ILE A 271 25.85 10.89 9.46
CA ILE A 271 24.73 10.69 8.53
C ILE A 271 23.61 9.90 9.19
N LEU A 272 22.38 10.40 9.09
CA LEU A 272 21.21 9.63 9.44
C LEU A 272 20.88 8.64 8.34
N LEU A 273 20.77 7.38 8.70
CA LEU A 273 20.26 6.30 7.85
C LEU A 273 19.12 5.60 8.60
N ASP A 274 17.98 5.48 7.94
CA ASP A 274 16.91 4.62 8.41
C ASP A 274 17.23 3.17 8.03
N GLY A 275 17.35 2.31 9.01
CA GLY A 275 17.75 0.91 8.80
C GLY A 275 16.67 0.05 8.14
N ASP A 276 15.42 0.49 8.14
CA ASP A 276 14.31 -0.20 7.49
C ASP A 276 14.14 0.24 6.02
N GLU A 277 14.56 1.47 5.68
CA GLU A 277 14.45 2.04 4.33
C GLU A 277 15.78 1.99 3.54
N THR A 278 16.92 2.04 4.23
CA THR A 278 18.23 2.01 3.56
C THR A 278 18.64 0.58 3.25
N SER A 279 18.99 0.30 1.99
CA SER A 279 19.49 -1.00 1.59
C SER A 279 20.75 -1.40 2.35
N TYR A 280 20.91 -2.69 2.62
CA TYR A 280 22.10 -3.22 3.30
C TYR A 280 23.39 -2.85 2.59
N TYR A 281 23.38 -2.87 1.26
CA TYR A 281 24.54 -2.52 0.46
C TYR A 281 24.96 -1.05 0.66
N LEU A 282 24.04 -0.11 0.54
CA LEU A 282 24.33 1.31 0.73
C LEU A 282 24.73 1.62 2.18
N TRP A 283 24.08 1.00 3.16
CA TRP A 283 24.47 1.13 4.57
C TRP A 283 25.95 0.73 4.81
N LYS A 284 26.39 -0.36 4.18
CA LYS A 284 27.78 -0.86 4.30
C LYS A 284 28.78 -0.05 3.50
N THR A 285 28.35 0.62 2.48
CA THR A 285 29.18 1.45 1.61
C THR A 285 29.53 2.80 2.24
N VAL A 286 28.64 3.32 3.10
CA VAL A 286 28.85 4.63 3.74
C VAL A 286 30.15 4.65 4.54
N LYS A 287 30.98 5.65 4.26
CA LYS A 287 32.16 6.01 5.06
C LYS A 287 31.88 7.36 5.70
N CYS A 288 31.54 7.36 6.97
CA CYS A 288 31.19 8.55 7.74
C CYS A 288 31.86 8.54 9.10
N GLN A 289 31.75 9.63 9.85
CA GLN A 289 32.24 9.70 11.23
C GLN A 289 31.36 8.80 12.12
N GLU A 290 30.03 8.92 12.00
CA GLU A 290 29.05 8.11 12.70
C GLU A 290 27.78 7.94 11.86
N ILE A 291 27.21 6.73 11.86
CA ILE A 291 25.85 6.49 11.35
C ILE A 291 24.87 6.73 12.52
N VAL A 292 24.04 7.76 12.39
CA VAL A 292 22.89 7.98 13.26
C VAL A 292 21.79 7.03 12.82
N ALA A 293 21.68 5.89 13.48
CA ALA A 293 20.67 4.87 13.18
C ALA A 293 19.33 5.27 13.81
N ALA A 294 18.49 5.97 13.07
CA ALA A 294 17.17 6.44 13.49
C ALA A 294 16.18 6.39 12.34
N GLY A 295 14.89 6.35 12.65
CA GLY A 295 13.82 6.46 11.66
C GLY A 295 13.84 7.82 10.95
N SER A 296 13.46 7.81 9.67
CA SER A 296 13.29 9.02 8.87
C SER A 296 12.25 9.96 9.52
N PRO A 297 12.51 11.27 9.64
CA PRO A 297 11.51 12.22 10.13
C PRO A 297 10.45 12.56 9.07
N ILE A 298 10.66 12.21 7.80
CA ILE A 298 9.81 12.62 6.67
C ILE A 298 8.43 11.96 6.73
N PRO A 299 8.27 10.65 6.98
CA PRO A 299 6.95 10.02 7.05
C PRO A 299 6.02 10.70 8.05
N ALA A 300 6.50 11.06 9.24
CA ALA A 300 5.70 11.77 10.24
C ALA A 300 5.29 13.19 9.80
N MET A 301 6.14 13.87 9.02
CA MET A 301 5.84 15.19 8.46
C MET A 301 4.82 15.12 7.33
N LYS A 302 4.90 14.10 6.47
CA LYS A 302 4.02 13.84 5.33
C LYS A 302 2.65 13.35 5.78
N ALA A 303 2.58 12.56 6.85
CA ALA A 303 1.35 12.01 7.40
C ALA A 303 0.34 13.09 7.83
N VAL A 304 0.79 14.23 8.38
CA VAL A 304 -0.06 15.34 8.79
C VAL A 304 -0.24 16.31 7.62
N LYS A 305 -1.38 16.18 6.94
CA LYS A 305 -1.70 16.95 5.74
C LYS A 305 -1.88 18.44 6.06
N ASN A 306 -1.32 19.28 5.20
CA ASN A 306 -1.55 20.71 5.26
C ASN A 306 -2.94 21.09 4.70
N LYS A 307 -3.32 22.35 4.82
CA LYS A 307 -4.63 22.83 4.37
C LYS A 307 -4.89 22.59 2.88
N ALA A 308 -3.89 22.79 2.01
CA ALA A 308 -4.06 22.59 0.58
C ALA A 308 -4.24 21.10 0.23
N GLU A 309 -3.49 20.21 0.88
CA GLU A 309 -3.65 18.76 0.72
C GLU A 309 -5.04 18.29 1.19
N ILE A 310 -5.54 18.79 2.34
CA ILE A 310 -6.89 18.44 2.84
C ILE A 310 -7.98 18.90 1.85
N GLU A 311 -7.89 20.12 1.33
CA GLU A 311 -8.84 20.62 0.32
C GLU A 311 -8.70 19.83 -0.99
N GLY A 312 -7.50 19.41 -1.34
CA GLY A 312 -7.22 18.51 -2.45
C GLY A 312 -7.93 17.17 -2.30
N TYR A 313 -7.85 16.52 -1.12
CA TYR A 313 -8.62 15.29 -0.84
C TYR A 313 -10.13 15.51 -0.98
N ARG A 314 -10.68 16.60 -0.43
CA ARG A 314 -12.12 16.91 -0.56
C ARG A 314 -12.52 17.05 -2.03
N SER A 315 -11.68 17.70 -2.84
CA SER A 315 -11.88 17.83 -4.28
C SER A 315 -11.76 16.49 -5.01
N ALA A 316 -10.77 15.66 -4.67
CA ALA A 316 -10.58 14.33 -5.26
C ALA A 316 -11.77 13.41 -4.94
N MET A 317 -12.22 13.37 -3.68
CA MET A 317 -13.36 12.55 -3.24
C MET A 317 -14.68 12.98 -3.89
N LEU A 318 -14.85 14.28 -4.18
CA LEU A 318 -16.01 14.77 -4.92
C LEU A 318 -16.00 14.26 -6.37
N LYS A 319 -14.87 14.34 -7.07
CA LYS A 319 -14.71 13.83 -8.44
C LYS A 319 -14.91 12.32 -8.50
N ASP A 320 -14.27 11.61 -7.58
CA ASP A 320 -14.38 10.16 -7.48
C ASP A 320 -15.82 9.73 -7.15
N GLY A 321 -16.49 10.46 -6.26
CA GLY A 321 -17.91 10.25 -5.93
C GLY A 321 -18.84 10.40 -7.12
N VAL A 322 -18.59 11.37 -8.00
CA VAL A 322 -19.34 11.52 -9.27
C VAL A 322 -19.11 10.29 -10.18
N ALA A 323 -17.87 9.84 -10.32
CA ALA A 323 -17.56 8.65 -11.11
C ALA A 323 -18.23 7.39 -10.52
N MET A 324 -18.19 7.23 -9.19
CA MET A 324 -18.83 6.12 -8.49
C MET A 324 -20.35 6.12 -8.64
N VAL A 325 -21.01 7.26 -8.56
CA VAL A 325 -22.47 7.35 -8.78
C VAL A 325 -22.84 6.92 -10.20
N LYS A 326 -22.13 7.39 -11.21
CA LYS A 326 -22.33 6.97 -12.60
C LYS A 326 -22.11 5.47 -12.77
N PHE A 327 -21.08 4.93 -12.15
CA PHE A 327 -20.77 3.51 -12.17
C PHE A 327 -21.86 2.67 -11.50
N LEU A 328 -22.26 3.02 -10.29
CA LEU A 328 -23.27 2.27 -9.52
C LEU A 328 -24.66 2.31 -10.18
N LYS A 329 -25.03 3.47 -10.79
CA LYS A 329 -26.24 3.59 -11.60
C LYS A 329 -26.21 2.63 -12.80
N TRP A 330 -25.07 2.50 -13.46
CA TRP A 330 -24.88 1.66 -14.64
C TRP A 330 -24.81 0.17 -14.30
N LEU A 331 -24.20 -0.23 -13.15
CA LEU A 331 -23.78 -1.59 -12.86
C LEU A 331 -24.93 -2.61 -12.87
N LYS A 332 -25.96 -2.41 -12.04
CA LYS A 332 -27.06 -3.39 -11.92
C LYS A 332 -27.81 -3.62 -13.24
N PRO A 333 -28.26 -2.58 -13.98
CA PRO A 333 -28.88 -2.76 -15.30
C PRO A 333 -27.97 -3.45 -16.33
N ALA A 334 -26.67 -3.17 -16.28
CA ALA A 334 -25.70 -3.79 -17.21
C ALA A 334 -25.52 -5.30 -16.90
N VAL A 335 -25.47 -5.68 -15.63
CA VAL A 335 -25.41 -7.09 -15.22
C VAL A 335 -26.71 -7.83 -15.56
N GLU A 336 -27.88 -7.21 -15.38
CA GLU A 336 -29.18 -7.78 -15.77
C GLU A 336 -29.27 -7.99 -17.29
N ALA A 337 -28.68 -7.11 -18.08
CA ALA A 337 -28.60 -7.26 -19.53
C ALA A 337 -27.65 -8.39 -19.97
N GLY A 338 -26.75 -8.83 -19.09
CA GLY A 338 -25.81 -9.93 -19.30
C GLY A 338 -24.50 -9.52 -19.97
N GLY A 339 -23.50 -10.39 -19.85
CA GLY A 339 -22.20 -10.25 -20.51
C GLY A 339 -21.17 -9.39 -19.80
N GLN A 340 -21.50 -8.84 -18.61
CA GLN A 340 -20.50 -8.15 -17.78
C GLN A 340 -19.66 -9.15 -17.02
N THR A 341 -18.37 -8.87 -16.89
CA THR A 341 -17.38 -9.65 -16.15
C THR A 341 -16.67 -8.76 -15.13
N GLU A 342 -15.87 -9.35 -14.23
CA GLU A 342 -15.07 -8.61 -13.26
C GLU A 342 -14.12 -7.62 -13.95
N ILE A 343 -13.45 -8.04 -15.03
CA ILE A 343 -12.58 -7.16 -15.83
C ILE A 343 -13.39 -6.06 -16.52
N SER A 344 -14.55 -6.38 -17.12
CA SER A 344 -15.31 -5.39 -17.86
C SER A 344 -15.88 -4.26 -17.00
N ILE A 345 -16.21 -4.56 -15.73
CA ILE A 345 -16.68 -3.51 -14.80
C ILE A 345 -15.54 -2.67 -14.27
N ASP A 346 -14.34 -3.23 -14.09
CA ASP A 346 -13.14 -2.45 -13.77
C ASP A 346 -12.82 -1.45 -14.90
N GLU A 347 -12.75 -1.91 -16.15
CA GLU A 347 -12.54 -1.05 -17.31
C GLU A 347 -13.58 0.07 -17.38
N LYS A 348 -14.85 -0.23 -17.07
CA LYS A 348 -15.92 0.75 -17.02
C LYS A 348 -15.70 1.79 -15.94
N LEU A 349 -15.34 1.37 -14.72
CA LEU A 349 -15.08 2.29 -13.61
C LEU A 349 -13.87 3.19 -13.90
N ARG A 350 -12.78 2.62 -14.41
CA ARG A 350 -11.60 3.38 -14.83
C ARG A 350 -11.95 4.42 -15.89
N SER A 351 -12.79 4.08 -16.88
CA SER A 351 -13.23 5.02 -17.92
C SER A 351 -14.01 6.21 -17.34
N LEU A 352 -14.88 5.99 -16.35
CA LEU A 352 -15.66 7.04 -15.70
C LEU A 352 -14.80 7.94 -14.80
N ARG A 353 -13.78 7.39 -14.14
CA ARG A 353 -12.77 8.15 -13.41
C ARG A 353 -11.93 9.01 -14.34
N ALA A 354 -11.57 8.48 -15.52
CA ALA A 354 -10.80 9.21 -16.53
C ALA A 354 -11.56 10.42 -17.14
N GLU A 355 -12.89 10.47 -17.04
CA GLU A 355 -13.68 11.65 -17.42
C GLU A 355 -13.52 12.82 -16.43
N GLN A 356 -13.02 12.55 -15.21
CA GLN A 356 -12.90 13.56 -14.17
C GLN A 356 -11.65 14.42 -14.36
N LYS A 357 -11.77 15.71 -14.01
CA LYS A 357 -10.63 16.64 -14.06
C LYS A 357 -9.51 16.17 -13.13
N LEU A 358 -8.27 16.41 -13.54
CA LEU A 358 -7.05 16.08 -12.80
C LEU A 358 -6.81 14.57 -12.60
N PHE A 359 -7.60 13.70 -13.22
CA PHE A 359 -7.31 12.26 -13.23
C PHE A 359 -5.94 12.00 -13.87
N ARG A 360 -5.15 11.14 -13.23
CA ARG A 360 -3.82 10.73 -13.69
C ARG A 360 -3.75 9.24 -13.97
N ASP A 361 -4.19 8.43 -13.03
CA ASP A 361 -4.26 6.96 -13.14
C ASP A 361 -5.16 6.39 -12.03
N ILE A 362 -5.22 5.05 -11.92
CA ILE A 362 -5.74 4.34 -10.74
C ILE A 362 -4.70 4.42 -9.61
N SER A 363 -5.14 4.31 -8.36
CA SER A 363 -4.25 4.31 -7.19
C SER A 363 -3.72 2.92 -6.82
N PHE A 364 -4.39 1.87 -7.29
CA PHE A 364 -4.02 0.45 -7.24
C PHE A 364 -4.90 -0.34 -8.21
N ASP A 365 -4.52 -1.57 -8.54
CA ASP A 365 -5.31 -2.44 -9.40
C ASP A 365 -6.62 -2.81 -8.73
N THR A 366 -7.73 -2.61 -9.44
CA THR A 366 -9.08 -2.77 -8.88
C THR A 366 -9.33 -4.21 -8.44
N ILE A 367 -9.80 -4.37 -7.22
CA ILE A 367 -10.30 -5.63 -6.70
C ILE A 367 -11.80 -5.69 -7.01
N ALA A 368 -12.19 -6.48 -8.01
CA ALA A 368 -13.59 -6.68 -8.38
C ALA A 368 -13.96 -8.15 -8.19
N GLY A 369 -14.27 -8.53 -6.95
CA GLY A 369 -14.50 -9.94 -6.57
C GLY A 369 -15.98 -10.30 -6.52
N TYR A 370 -16.47 -11.06 -7.50
CA TYR A 370 -17.83 -11.57 -7.52
C TYR A 370 -17.92 -12.92 -6.78
N ALA A 371 -18.96 -13.08 -5.96
CA ALA A 371 -19.23 -14.31 -5.22
C ALA A 371 -17.98 -14.79 -4.46
N GLN A 372 -17.45 -16.00 -4.75
CA GLN A 372 -16.31 -16.56 -4.04
C GLN A 372 -15.01 -15.77 -4.21
N HIS A 373 -14.82 -15.04 -5.31
CA HIS A 373 -13.65 -14.19 -5.52
C HIS A 373 -13.62 -13.02 -4.52
N GLY A 374 -14.77 -12.54 -4.06
CA GLY A 374 -14.85 -11.55 -2.99
C GLY A 374 -14.25 -12.01 -1.64
N ALA A 375 -14.06 -13.32 -1.45
CA ALA A 375 -13.38 -13.85 -0.27
C ALA A 375 -11.85 -13.81 -0.35
N ILE A 376 -11.28 -13.50 -1.52
CA ILE A 376 -9.84 -13.29 -1.71
C ILE A 376 -9.57 -11.80 -1.49
N VAL A 377 -8.95 -11.45 -0.37
CA VAL A 377 -8.86 -10.06 0.13
C VAL A 377 -8.28 -9.09 -0.91
N HIS A 378 -7.20 -9.50 -1.59
CA HIS A 378 -6.55 -8.77 -2.67
C HIS A 378 -6.67 -9.57 -3.99
N TYR A 379 -7.93 -9.81 -4.41
CA TYR A 379 -8.21 -10.48 -5.67
C TYR A 379 -7.93 -9.54 -6.85
N GLU A 380 -7.23 -10.03 -7.84
CA GLU A 380 -7.03 -9.37 -9.12
C GLU A 380 -7.53 -10.29 -10.23
N ALA A 381 -8.53 -9.84 -10.98
CA ALA A 381 -9.07 -10.61 -12.09
C ALA A 381 -8.07 -10.67 -13.25
N THR A 382 -7.77 -11.88 -13.70
CA THR A 382 -6.97 -12.11 -14.91
C THR A 382 -7.86 -12.71 -16.01
N PRO A 383 -7.42 -12.71 -17.28
CA PRO A 383 -8.20 -13.37 -18.34
C PRO A 383 -8.56 -14.84 -18.05
N GLU A 384 -7.75 -15.53 -17.22
CA GLU A 384 -7.95 -16.93 -16.84
C GLU A 384 -8.96 -17.08 -15.69
N THR A 385 -9.03 -16.11 -14.78
CA THR A 385 -9.89 -16.15 -13.58
C THR A 385 -11.18 -15.34 -13.72
N ASP A 386 -11.29 -14.48 -14.74
CA ASP A 386 -12.42 -13.59 -14.98
C ASP A 386 -13.75 -14.37 -15.12
N VAL A 387 -14.76 -13.93 -14.40
CA VAL A 387 -16.07 -14.57 -14.39
C VAL A 387 -17.18 -13.62 -14.82
N VAL A 388 -18.21 -14.20 -15.45
CA VAL A 388 -19.43 -13.47 -15.85
C VAL A 388 -20.29 -13.20 -14.63
N LEU A 389 -20.63 -11.93 -14.42
CA LEU A 389 -21.51 -11.48 -13.35
C LEU A 389 -22.96 -11.89 -13.61
N LYS A 390 -23.68 -12.27 -12.56
CA LYS A 390 -25.08 -12.63 -12.60
C LYS A 390 -25.89 -11.67 -11.72
N PRO A 391 -27.21 -11.46 -11.99
CA PRO A 391 -28.08 -10.61 -11.18
C PRO A 391 -28.50 -11.33 -9.87
N GLU A 392 -27.53 -11.78 -9.10
CA GLU A 392 -27.69 -12.45 -7.81
C GLU A 392 -26.43 -12.28 -6.94
N GLY A 393 -26.57 -12.36 -5.63
CA GLY A 393 -25.46 -12.35 -4.68
C GLY A 393 -24.79 -10.99 -4.53
N LEU A 394 -23.54 -11.03 -4.09
CA LEU A 394 -22.73 -9.85 -3.76
C LEU A 394 -21.50 -9.77 -4.69
N ILE A 395 -21.13 -8.53 -5.01
CA ILE A 395 -19.83 -8.20 -5.56
C ILE A 395 -19.12 -7.22 -4.62
N LEU A 396 -17.85 -7.48 -4.33
CA LEU A 396 -16.96 -6.57 -3.61
C LEU A 396 -16.12 -5.82 -4.65
N ILE A 397 -16.18 -4.49 -4.62
CA ILE A 397 -15.40 -3.63 -5.51
C ILE A 397 -14.58 -2.67 -4.65
N ASP A 398 -13.27 -2.88 -4.65
CA ASP A 398 -12.28 -2.05 -4.00
C ASP A 398 -11.40 -1.39 -5.07
N SER A 399 -11.32 -0.07 -5.04
CA SER A 399 -10.73 0.70 -6.14
C SER A 399 -10.39 2.12 -5.73
N GLY A 400 -9.46 2.72 -6.45
CA GLY A 400 -9.11 4.10 -6.20
C GLY A 400 -8.52 4.80 -7.41
N ALA A 401 -8.30 6.09 -7.31
CA ALA A 401 -7.72 6.93 -8.35
C ALA A 401 -6.64 7.85 -7.82
N GLN A 402 -5.66 8.11 -8.66
CA GLN A 402 -4.70 9.20 -8.52
C GLN A 402 -5.26 10.43 -9.25
N TYR A 403 -5.73 11.41 -8.48
CA TYR A 403 -5.95 12.76 -8.98
C TYR A 403 -4.77 13.64 -8.59
N GLN A 404 -4.41 14.62 -9.42
CA GLN A 404 -3.26 15.48 -9.11
C GLN A 404 -3.39 16.22 -7.77
N ASP A 405 -4.61 16.40 -7.27
CA ASP A 405 -4.92 17.05 -6.00
C ASP A 405 -5.19 16.07 -4.85
N GLY A 406 -5.21 14.75 -5.08
CA GLY A 406 -5.38 13.75 -4.02
C GLY A 406 -5.49 12.32 -4.52
N THR A 407 -5.27 11.37 -3.64
CA THR A 407 -5.43 9.93 -3.89
C THR A 407 -6.75 9.47 -3.27
N THR A 408 -7.52 8.62 -3.97
CA THR A 408 -8.73 8.00 -3.42
C THR A 408 -8.55 6.51 -3.23
N ASP A 409 -9.28 6.00 -2.25
CA ASP A 409 -9.36 4.60 -1.86
C ASP A 409 -10.76 4.34 -1.33
N ILE A 410 -11.47 3.35 -1.89
CA ILE A 410 -12.86 3.05 -1.53
C ILE A 410 -13.21 1.60 -1.82
N THR A 411 -13.85 0.95 -0.85
CA THR A 411 -14.53 -0.32 -1.10
C THR A 411 -16.04 -0.18 -0.93
N ARG A 412 -16.79 -0.73 -1.87
CA ARG A 412 -18.23 -0.99 -1.74
C ARG A 412 -18.53 -2.44 -2.09
N THR A 413 -19.25 -3.11 -1.18
CA THR A 413 -19.89 -4.40 -1.47
C THR A 413 -21.32 -4.15 -1.90
N ILE A 414 -21.74 -4.69 -3.05
CA ILE A 414 -22.99 -4.34 -3.72
C ILE A 414 -23.80 -5.61 -3.98
N ALA A 415 -25.09 -5.60 -3.65
CA ALA A 415 -26.01 -6.67 -4.02
C ALA A 415 -26.39 -6.53 -5.50
N LEU A 416 -26.00 -7.49 -6.32
CA LEU A 416 -26.39 -7.53 -7.75
C LEU A 416 -27.81 -8.04 -7.96
N GLY A 417 -28.42 -8.64 -6.94
CA GLY A 417 -29.78 -9.16 -6.96
C GLY A 417 -30.16 -9.77 -5.61
N ALA A 418 -30.80 -10.93 -5.62
CA ALA A 418 -31.20 -11.61 -4.38
C ALA A 418 -30.00 -11.99 -3.53
N VAL A 419 -30.06 -11.69 -2.24
CA VAL A 419 -29.03 -12.03 -1.24
C VAL A 419 -29.60 -12.95 -0.16
N SER A 420 -28.78 -13.88 0.33
CA SER A 420 -29.16 -14.81 1.39
C SER A 420 -29.20 -14.13 2.76
N ALA A 421 -29.81 -14.79 3.74
CA ALA A 421 -29.79 -14.32 5.14
C ALA A 421 -28.36 -14.27 5.69
N GLU A 422 -27.48 -15.22 5.33
CA GLU A 422 -26.06 -15.21 5.72
C GLU A 422 -25.35 -13.97 5.14
N MET A 423 -25.59 -13.66 3.85
CA MET A 423 -24.99 -12.45 3.21
C MET A 423 -25.45 -11.17 3.91
N LYS A 424 -26.75 -11.03 4.24
CA LYS A 424 -27.27 -9.87 4.97
C LYS A 424 -26.64 -9.75 6.35
N HIS A 425 -26.52 -10.83 7.06
CA HIS A 425 -25.94 -10.86 8.39
C HIS A 425 -24.48 -10.39 8.37
N ILE A 426 -23.65 -11.00 7.54
CA ILE A 426 -22.23 -10.66 7.41
C ILE A 426 -22.04 -9.23 6.89
N TYR A 427 -22.82 -8.79 5.91
CA TYR A 427 -22.78 -7.42 5.41
C TYR A 427 -23.08 -6.40 6.50
N THR A 428 -24.16 -6.65 7.27
CA THR A 428 -24.55 -5.74 8.34
C THR A 428 -23.52 -5.72 9.48
N LEU A 429 -22.89 -6.85 9.76
CA LEU A 429 -21.82 -6.94 10.77
C LEU A 429 -20.58 -6.11 10.36
N VAL A 430 -20.19 -6.14 9.09
CA VAL A 430 -19.13 -5.30 8.54
C VAL A 430 -19.53 -3.82 8.58
N LEU A 431 -20.75 -3.49 8.18
CA LEU A 431 -21.27 -2.12 8.25
C LEU A 431 -21.25 -1.57 9.69
N LYS A 432 -21.62 -2.38 10.68
CA LYS A 432 -21.54 -1.98 12.10
C LYS A 432 -20.13 -1.66 12.51
N ALA A 433 -19.15 -2.51 12.14
CA ALA A 433 -17.74 -2.30 12.43
C ALA A 433 -17.23 -0.97 11.85
N HIS A 434 -17.56 -0.70 10.60
CA HIS A 434 -17.26 0.55 9.91
C HIS A 434 -17.88 1.77 10.63
N ILE A 435 -19.19 1.73 10.92
CA ILE A 435 -19.87 2.84 11.59
C ILE A 435 -19.34 3.07 13.00
N GLN A 436 -19.07 2.03 13.78
CA GLN A 436 -18.56 2.16 15.15
C GLN A 436 -17.19 2.83 15.17
N LEU A 437 -16.32 2.54 14.20
CA LEU A 437 -15.03 3.22 14.09
C LEU A 437 -15.20 4.69 13.71
N GLU A 438 -16.08 5.04 12.78
CA GLU A 438 -16.32 6.44 12.40
C GLU A 438 -17.04 7.26 13.48
N LEU A 439 -17.80 6.62 14.38
CA LEU A 439 -18.43 7.29 15.51
C LEU A 439 -17.46 7.60 16.66
N VAL A 440 -16.28 6.97 16.70
CA VAL A 440 -15.36 7.09 17.83
C VAL A 440 -14.87 8.52 18.03
N LYS A 441 -14.81 8.93 19.30
CA LYS A 441 -14.12 10.14 19.76
C LYS A 441 -13.02 9.71 20.70
N PHE A 442 -11.82 10.26 20.54
CA PHE A 442 -10.64 9.75 21.23
C PHE A 442 -9.68 10.88 21.63
N PRO A 443 -8.88 10.72 22.70
CA PRO A 443 -7.91 11.72 23.11
C PRO A 443 -6.79 11.85 22.08
N ASP A 444 -6.31 13.09 21.86
CA ASP A 444 -5.13 13.36 21.04
C ASP A 444 -3.94 12.56 21.57
N GLY A 445 -3.25 11.85 20.72
CA GLY A 445 -2.14 10.95 21.05
C GLY A 445 -2.52 9.47 21.20
N ALA A 446 -3.80 9.10 21.07
CA ALA A 446 -4.17 7.70 20.96
C ALA A 446 -3.56 7.07 19.69
N SER A 447 -3.19 5.80 19.77
CA SER A 447 -2.69 5.03 18.62
C SER A 447 -3.83 4.35 17.87
N GLY A 448 -3.59 4.02 16.60
CA GLY A 448 -4.55 3.25 15.81
C GLY A 448 -4.86 1.87 16.39
N THR A 449 -3.91 1.23 17.09
CA THR A 449 -4.16 -0.04 17.79
C THR A 449 -5.25 0.08 18.86
N GLN A 450 -5.34 1.23 19.54
CA GLN A 450 -6.39 1.44 20.54
C GLN A 450 -7.78 1.58 19.89
N LEU A 451 -7.85 2.13 18.67
CA LEU A 451 -9.12 2.31 17.95
C LEU A 451 -9.56 1.05 17.20
N ASP A 452 -8.63 0.21 16.76
CA ASP A 452 -8.90 -1.02 16.01
C ASP A 452 -9.92 -1.93 16.69
N ALA A 453 -9.79 -2.09 18.02
CA ALA A 453 -10.70 -2.90 18.82
C ALA A 453 -12.17 -2.38 18.80
N VAL A 454 -12.37 -1.08 18.62
CA VAL A 454 -13.74 -0.49 18.57
C VAL A 454 -14.47 -0.98 17.32
N GLY A 455 -13.83 -0.96 16.16
CA GLY A 455 -14.43 -1.49 14.93
C GLY A 455 -14.63 -3.00 14.98
N ARG A 456 -13.70 -3.77 15.56
CA ARG A 456 -13.76 -5.24 15.57
C ARG A 456 -14.72 -5.82 16.60
N GLU A 457 -15.05 -5.09 17.64
CA GLU A 457 -15.74 -5.60 18.83
C GLU A 457 -17.06 -6.30 18.49
N CYS A 458 -17.88 -5.73 17.60
CA CYS A 458 -19.13 -6.33 17.17
C CYS A 458 -18.96 -7.67 16.45
N MET A 459 -17.87 -7.85 15.70
CA MET A 459 -17.51 -9.10 15.02
C MET A 459 -17.01 -10.16 16.02
N TRP A 460 -16.20 -9.77 16.98
CA TRP A 460 -15.64 -10.67 17.99
C TRP A 460 -16.72 -11.28 18.89
N ARG A 461 -17.80 -10.55 19.18
CA ARG A 461 -18.95 -11.08 19.93
C ARG A 461 -19.57 -12.31 19.27
N GLU A 462 -19.47 -12.40 17.95
CA GLU A 462 -19.99 -13.51 17.16
C GLU A 462 -18.91 -14.50 16.69
N GLY A 463 -17.66 -14.31 17.14
CA GLY A 463 -16.54 -15.19 16.82
C GLY A 463 -15.94 -14.96 15.43
N TYR A 464 -16.24 -13.83 14.78
CA TYR A 464 -15.65 -13.42 13.50
C TYR A 464 -14.44 -12.52 13.70
N ASN A 465 -13.49 -12.59 12.78
CA ASN A 465 -12.32 -11.72 12.73
C ASN A 465 -11.79 -11.62 11.31
N PHE A 466 -11.04 -10.54 11.01
CA PHE A 466 -10.24 -10.39 9.81
C PHE A 466 -8.78 -10.12 10.17
N LEU A 467 -7.84 -10.51 9.28
CA LEU A 467 -6.42 -10.55 9.57
C LEU A 467 -5.61 -9.41 8.93
N HIS A 468 -6.23 -8.57 8.11
CA HIS A 468 -5.60 -7.35 7.60
C HIS A 468 -5.78 -6.16 8.57
N GLY A 469 -5.13 -5.04 8.29
CA GLY A 469 -5.35 -3.79 9.01
C GLY A 469 -6.79 -3.27 8.83
N THR A 470 -7.32 -2.55 9.80
CA THR A 470 -8.62 -1.88 9.68
C THR A 470 -8.51 -0.56 8.93
N GLY A 471 -7.29 -0.03 8.80
CA GLY A 471 -7.02 1.15 8.01
C GLY A 471 -5.55 1.51 7.98
N HIS A 472 -5.15 2.21 6.93
CA HIS A 472 -3.80 2.71 6.68
C HIS A 472 -3.84 4.18 6.27
N GLY A 473 -2.72 4.89 6.38
CA GLY A 473 -2.59 6.24 5.85
C GLY A 473 -2.70 6.26 4.32
N VAL A 474 -3.15 7.37 3.77
CA VAL A 474 -3.27 7.59 2.32
C VAL A 474 -2.43 8.78 1.90
N GLY A 475 -1.61 8.64 0.86
CA GLY A 475 -0.76 9.70 0.33
C GLY A 475 -1.56 10.78 -0.44
N SER A 476 -1.02 11.99 -0.55
CA SER A 476 -1.62 13.08 -1.34
C SER A 476 -1.00 13.11 -2.74
N TYR A 477 -1.65 12.47 -3.71
CA TYR A 477 -1.10 12.15 -5.02
C TYR A 477 0.26 11.47 -4.86
N LEU A 478 0.26 10.41 -4.03
CA LEU A 478 1.40 9.55 -3.71
C LEU A 478 0.91 8.11 -3.48
N CYS A 479 1.69 7.28 -2.80
CA CYS A 479 1.32 5.91 -2.51
C CYS A 479 -0.03 5.84 -1.76
N VAL A 480 -0.93 4.96 -2.20
CA VAL A 480 -2.20 4.72 -1.52
C VAL A 480 -1.99 4.21 -0.10
N HIS A 481 -0.98 3.36 0.10
CA HIS A 481 -0.55 2.92 1.43
C HIS A 481 0.54 3.84 1.97
N GLU A 482 0.19 4.76 2.85
CA GLU A 482 1.13 5.69 3.46
C GLU A 482 1.30 5.40 4.97
N GLY A 483 2.56 5.26 5.40
CA GLY A 483 2.90 5.22 6.83
C GLY A 483 3.18 6.61 7.42
N PRO A 484 3.50 6.69 8.72
CA PRO A 484 3.70 5.61 9.68
C PRO A 484 2.45 5.23 10.51
N HIS A 485 1.31 5.86 10.28
CA HIS A 485 0.08 5.68 11.05
C HIS A 485 -0.84 4.64 10.39
N GLN A 486 -1.42 3.77 11.21
CA GLN A 486 -2.33 2.71 10.78
C GLN A 486 -3.32 2.39 11.91
N ILE A 487 -4.50 1.87 11.56
CA ILE A 487 -5.46 1.26 12.49
C ILE A 487 -5.37 -0.25 12.29
N ARG A 488 -4.82 -0.99 13.29
CA ARG A 488 -4.60 -2.43 13.19
C ARG A 488 -4.39 -3.09 14.55
N MET A 489 -4.56 -4.41 14.62
CA MET A 489 -4.39 -5.19 15.85
C MET A 489 -2.97 -5.14 16.41
N GLU A 490 -1.97 -5.18 15.55
CA GLU A 490 -0.58 -5.13 15.97
C GLU A 490 -0.24 -3.75 16.53
N TRP A 491 0.66 -3.75 17.51
CA TRP A 491 1.08 -2.50 18.14
C TRP A 491 1.68 -1.50 17.17
N MET A 492 1.03 -0.35 17.06
CA MET A 492 1.49 0.81 16.28
C MET A 492 1.85 1.94 17.24
N PRO A 493 3.13 2.30 17.35
CA PRO A 493 3.58 3.33 18.30
C PRO A 493 3.20 4.75 17.87
N THR A 494 2.89 4.97 16.58
CA THR A 494 2.58 6.29 16.03
C THR A 494 1.23 6.77 16.53
N PRO A 495 1.19 7.93 17.23
CA PRO A 495 -0.07 8.52 17.66
C PRO A 495 -0.82 9.12 16.47
N LEU A 496 -2.14 8.97 16.48
CA LEU A 496 -3.01 9.66 15.53
C LEU A 496 -3.08 11.16 15.86
N ARG A 497 -3.07 12.00 14.82
CA ARG A 497 -3.07 13.47 14.92
C ARG A 497 -4.12 14.06 13.98
N ALA A 498 -4.66 15.22 14.35
CA ALA A 498 -5.48 16.01 13.44
C ALA A 498 -4.70 16.36 12.16
N GLY A 499 -5.32 16.21 11.01
CA GLY A 499 -4.72 16.36 9.69
C GLY A 499 -4.21 15.05 9.06
N MET A 500 -4.22 13.92 9.79
CA MET A 500 -3.91 12.62 9.21
C MET A 500 -5.11 12.07 8.43
N THR A 501 -4.85 11.48 7.26
CA THR A 501 -5.83 10.74 6.45
C THR A 501 -5.59 9.25 6.61
N LEU A 502 -6.67 8.47 6.71
CA LEU A 502 -6.61 7.01 6.82
C LEU A 502 -7.75 6.39 6.02
N THR A 503 -7.68 5.08 5.80
CA THR A 503 -8.85 4.26 5.46
C THR A 503 -9.54 3.75 6.72
N ASP A 504 -10.82 3.39 6.59
CA ASP A 504 -11.62 2.61 7.53
C ASP A 504 -12.27 1.50 6.72
N GLU A 505 -11.68 0.30 6.73
CA GLU A 505 -11.94 -0.79 5.79
C GLU A 505 -12.15 -2.18 6.45
N PRO A 506 -12.99 -2.32 7.47
CA PRO A 506 -13.27 -3.64 8.04
C PRO A 506 -13.86 -4.58 6.99
N GLY A 507 -13.56 -5.87 7.10
CA GLY A 507 -14.07 -6.87 6.16
C GLY A 507 -14.27 -8.24 6.80
N LEU A 508 -15.09 -9.08 6.17
CA LEU A 508 -15.24 -10.50 6.49
C LEU A 508 -15.24 -11.34 5.22
N TYR A 509 -14.49 -12.41 5.23
CA TYR A 509 -14.17 -13.21 4.05
C TYR A 509 -14.46 -14.69 4.32
N LEU A 510 -15.50 -15.22 3.68
CA LEU A 510 -15.93 -16.62 3.82
C LEU A 510 -15.40 -17.41 2.63
N ALA A 511 -14.27 -18.07 2.80
CA ALA A 511 -13.59 -18.82 1.75
C ALA A 511 -14.54 -19.74 0.97
N GLY A 512 -14.49 -19.66 -0.36
CA GLY A 512 -15.35 -20.43 -1.26
C GLY A 512 -16.84 -19.98 -1.30
N LYS A 513 -17.18 -18.87 -0.62
CA LYS A 513 -18.55 -18.32 -0.60
C LYS A 513 -18.61 -16.89 -1.12
N PHE A 514 -18.20 -15.92 -0.31
CA PHE A 514 -18.21 -14.49 -0.62
C PHE A 514 -17.37 -13.71 0.38
N GLY A 515 -17.05 -12.46 0.06
CA GLY A 515 -16.45 -11.49 0.97
C GLY A 515 -17.26 -10.20 1.03
N VAL A 516 -17.10 -9.48 2.13
CA VAL A 516 -17.67 -8.15 2.36
C VAL A 516 -16.57 -7.25 2.92
N ARG A 517 -16.36 -6.09 2.30
CA ARG A 517 -15.59 -4.96 2.82
C ARG A 517 -16.37 -3.68 2.55
N ILE A 518 -16.41 -2.78 3.51
CA ILE A 518 -17.00 -1.45 3.37
C ILE A 518 -15.93 -0.48 3.84
N GLU A 519 -15.60 0.49 2.99
CA GLU A 519 -14.47 1.36 3.21
C GLU A 519 -14.77 2.80 2.86
N ASN A 520 -14.28 3.70 3.71
CA ASN A 520 -14.12 5.12 3.43
C ASN A 520 -12.67 5.55 3.68
N THR A 521 -12.17 6.47 2.87
CA THR A 521 -11.06 7.35 3.28
C THR A 521 -11.60 8.38 4.26
N VAL A 522 -10.91 8.57 5.38
CA VAL A 522 -11.32 9.44 6.49
C VAL A 522 -10.22 10.43 6.87
N LEU A 523 -10.61 11.54 7.49
CA LEU A 523 -9.72 12.56 8.05
C LEU A 523 -9.83 12.56 9.57
N ILE A 524 -8.69 12.53 10.25
CA ILE A 524 -8.67 12.82 11.68
C ILE A 524 -8.76 14.34 11.87
N SER A 525 -9.78 14.79 12.59
CA SER A 525 -10.05 16.20 12.83
C SER A 525 -10.25 16.51 14.32
N ASP A 526 -10.17 17.80 14.67
CA ASP A 526 -10.39 18.26 16.03
C ASP A 526 -11.88 18.09 16.41
N TYR A 527 -12.16 17.56 17.60
CA TYR A 527 -13.51 17.43 18.13
C TYR A 527 -13.81 18.47 19.21
N MET A 528 -13.13 18.36 20.36
CA MET A 528 -13.28 19.30 21.47
C MET A 528 -12.03 19.35 22.35
N SER A 529 -11.95 20.40 23.16
CA SER A 529 -10.96 20.48 24.25
C SER A 529 -11.69 20.66 25.59
N THR A 530 -11.22 19.92 26.59
CA THR A 530 -11.75 19.94 27.96
C THR A 530 -10.60 20.06 28.96
N GLU A 531 -10.91 20.06 30.26
CA GLU A 531 -9.91 19.97 31.33
C GLU A 531 -9.10 18.67 31.29
N PHE A 532 -9.61 17.62 30.61
CA PHE A 532 -8.95 16.33 30.41
C PHE A 532 -8.06 16.28 29.15
N GLY A 533 -8.00 17.35 28.37
CA GLY A 533 -7.17 17.46 27.17
C GLY A 533 -7.95 17.70 25.89
N LYS A 534 -7.24 17.54 24.77
CA LYS A 534 -7.79 17.64 23.43
C LYS A 534 -8.31 16.31 22.96
N PHE A 535 -9.48 16.31 22.32
CA PHE A 535 -10.10 15.13 21.71
C PHE A 535 -10.24 15.31 20.21
N LEU A 536 -10.09 14.20 19.49
CA LEU A 536 -10.16 14.08 18.05
C LEU A 536 -11.39 13.24 17.64
N GLN A 537 -11.73 13.33 16.37
CA GLN A 537 -12.79 12.54 15.74
C GLN A 537 -12.37 12.08 14.35
N ILE A 538 -13.10 11.13 13.82
CA ILE A 538 -13.02 10.65 12.44
C ILE A 538 -14.08 11.36 11.61
N GLU A 539 -13.69 11.91 10.45
CA GLU A 539 -14.56 12.59 9.49
C GLU A 539 -14.49 11.86 8.15
N PRO A 540 -15.58 11.29 7.62
CA PRO A 540 -15.58 10.65 6.32
C PRO A 540 -15.30 11.67 5.20
N LEU A 541 -14.33 11.37 4.35
CA LEU A 541 -14.02 12.13 3.15
C LEU A 541 -14.68 11.52 1.91
N THR A 542 -14.78 10.19 1.86
CA THR A 542 -15.39 9.44 0.75
C THR A 542 -16.86 9.83 0.56
N LEU A 543 -17.23 10.12 -0.68
CA LEU A 543 -18.58 10.51 -1.06
C LEU A 543 -19.18 9.44 -2.01
N CYS A 544 -19.74 8.38 -1.43
CA CYS A 544 -20.36 7.30 -2.20
C CYS A 544 -21.43 6.62 -1.36
N PRO A 545 -22.65 6.35 -1.89
CA PRO A 545 -23.66 5.67 -1.12
C PRO A 545 -23.22 4.24 -0.75
N ILE A 546 -23.62 3.82 0.46
CA ILE A 546 -23.52 2.44 0.93
C ILE A 546 -24.79 1.71 0.50
N ASP A 547 -24.67 0.51 -0.10
CA ASP A 547 -25.86 -0.25 -0.57
C ASP A 547 -26.69 -0.72 0.62
N THR A 548 -27.93 -0.25 0.70
CA THR A 548 -28.86 -0.60 1.78
C THR A 548 -29.61 -1.91 1.53
N THR A 549 -29.52 -2.47 0.31
CA THR A 549 -30.21 -3.72 -0.06
C THR A 549 -29.83 -4.91 0.83
N PRO A 550 -28.54 -5.15 1.16
CA PRO A 550 -28.16 -6.28 1.98
C PRO A 550 -28.17 -5.99 3.49
N ILE A 551 -28.70 -4.85 3.94
CA ILE A 551 -28.77 -4.53 5.37
C ILE A 551 -29.91 -5.31 6.07
N ASP A 552 -29.59 -5.91 7.19
CA ASP A 552 -30.54 -6.36 8.20
C ASP A 552 -30.71 -5.23 9.25
N VAL A 553 -31.74 -4.42 9.10
CA VAL A 553 -31.95 -3.22 9.91
C VAL A 553 -32.16 -3.56 11.40
N ASP A 554 -32.69 -4.73 11.71
CA ASP A 554 -32.91 -5.17 13.09
C ASP A 554 -31.60 -5.40 13.87
N MET A 555 -30.47 -5.54 13.18
CA MET A 555 -29.15 -5.65 13.78
C MET A 555 -28.54 -4.30 14.13
N LEU A 556 -29.02 -3.20 13.55
CA LEU A 556 -28.43 -1.87 13.74
C LEU A 556 -28.93 -1.21 15.02
N LEU A 557 -28.03 -0.48 15.70
CA LEU A 557 -28.39 0.41 16.79
C LEU A 557 -29.00 1.72 16.25
N PRO A 558 -29.84 2.43 17.02
CA PRO A 558 -30.39 3.71 16.58
C PRO A 558 -29.31 4.72 16.12
N GLU A 559 -28.20 4.81 16.85
CA GLU A 559 -27.08 5.68 16.52
C GLU A 559 -26.36 5.29 15.21
N GLU A 560 -26.36 4.01 14.86
CA GLU A 560 -25.79 3.50 13.60
C GLU A 560 -26.72 3.85 12.42
N ILE A 561 -28.04 3.77 12.62
CA ILE A 561 -29.04 4.21 11.64
C ILE A 561 -28.93 5.72 11.44
N ASP A 562 -28.83 6.50 12.51
CA ASP A 562 -28.68 7.96 12.44
C ASP A 562 -27.41 8.36 11.69
N TRP A 563 -26.29 7.68 11.99
CA TRP A 563 -25.03 7.90 11.28
C TRP A 563 -25.17 7.63 9.77
N LEU A 564 -25.71 6.47 9.38
CA LEU A 564 -25.86 6.10 7.96
C LEU A 564 -26.75 7.08 7.21
N ASN A 565 -27.88 7.47 7.83
CA ASN A 565 -28.81 8.45 7.24
C ASN A 565 -28.14 9.83 7.09
N ALA A 566 -27.36 10.28 8.07
CA ALA A 566 -26.61 11.54 8.00
C ALA A 566 -25.50 11.50 6.93
N TYR A 567 -24.77 10.37 6.85
CA TYR A 567 -23.76 10.15 5.81
C TYR A 567 -24.40 10.19 4.41
N HIS A 568 -25.47 9.45 4.18
CA HIS A 568 -26.21 9.45 2.92
C HIS A 568 -26.75 10.83 2.54
N HIS A 569 -27.27 11.58 3.50
CA HIS A 569 -27.71 12.96 3.28
C HIS A 569 -26.55 13.86 2.82
N SER A 570 -25.38 13.76 3.48
CA SER A 570 -24.17 14.50 3.08
C SER A 570 -23.68 14.11 1.69
N VAL A 571 -23.73 12.81 1.35
CA VAL A 571 -23.36 12.32 0.00
C VAL A 571 -24.27 12.94 -1.06
N TYR A 572 -25.60 12.92 -0.84
CA TYR A 572 -26.57 13.52 -1.76
C TYR A 572 -26.35 15.03 -1.92
N GLU A 573 -26.23 15.78 -0.83
CA GLU A 573 -26.05 17.23 -0.89
C GLU A 573 -24.78 17.64 -1.65
N LYS A 574 -23.67 16.92 -1.42
CA LYS A 574 -22.39 17.27 -2.01
C LYS A 574 -22.27 16.86 -3.47
N LEU A 575 -22.85 15.71 -3.87
CA LEU A 575 -22.70 15.19 -5.24
C LEU A 575 -23.78 15.67 -6.21
N SER A 576 -25.03 15.86 -5.73
CA SER A 576 -26.16 16.21 -6.61
C SER A 576 -25.95 17.44 -7.51
N PRO A 577 -25.18 18.50 -7.12
CA PRO A 577 -24.90 19.63 -8.00
C PRO A 577 -24.07 19.30 -9.25
N PHE A 578 -23.38 18.16 -9.26
CA PHE A 578 -22.44 17.74 -10.32
C PHE A 578 -23.00 16.61 -11.21
N LEU A 579 -24.24 16.19 -10.97
CA LEU A 579 -24.90 15.08 -11.63
C LEU A 579 -26.00 15.59 -12.58
N ASP A 580 -26.32 14.80 -13.60
CA ASP A 580 -27.50 15.02 -14.43
C ASP A 580 -28.80 14.63 -13.71
N GLU A 581 -29.97 14.92 -14.28
CA GLU A 581 -31.27 14.69 -13.62
C GLU A 581 -31.55 13.20 -13.36
N GLU A 582 -31.13 12.29 -14.24
CA GLU A 582 -31.32 10.85 -14.04
C GLU A 582 -30.39 10.31 -12.95
N GLU A 583 -29.15 10.81 -12.92
CA GLU A 583 -28.14 10.48 -11.90
C GLU A 583 -28.58 11.00 -10.53
N LYS A 584 -29.15 12.21 -10.45
CA LYS A 584 -29.71 12.77 -9.21
C LYS A 584 -30.86 11.93 -8.67
N ILE A 585 -31.81 11.54 -9.52
CA ILE A 585 -32.94 10.70 -9.13
C ILE A 585 -32.42 9.34 -8.64
N TRP A 586 -31.42 8.77 -9.31
CA TRP A 586 -30.81 7.53 -8.88
C TRP A 586 -30.14 7.68 -7.50
N LEU A 587 -29.35 8.74 -7.31
CA LEU A 587 -28.66 9.02 -6.06
C LEU A 587 -29.63 9.28 -4.91
N GLU A 588 -30.72 10.05 -5.16
CA GLU A 588 -31.79 10.27 -4.17
C GLU A 588 -32.40 8.95 -3.70
N ASN A 589 -32.61 8.00 -4.62
CA ASN A 589 -33.11 6.67 -4.27
C ASN A 589 -32.08 5.85 -3.48
N ALA A 590 -30.79 5.89 -3.88
CA ALA A 590 -29.70 5.17 -3.24
C ALA A 590 -29.35 5.71 -1.84
N THR A 591 -29.73 6.96 -1.54
CA THR A 591 -29.45 7.63 -0.26
C THR A 591 -30.71 7.82 0.60
N LYS A 592 -31.83 7.14 0.27
CA LYS A 592 -33.04 7.21 1.09
C LYS A 592 -32.77 6.75 2.52
N PRO A 593 -33.28 7.50 3.52
CA PRO A 593 -33.17 7.09 4.92
C PRO A 593 -33.76 5.70 5.17
N ILE A 594 -33.01 4.87 5.87
CA ILE A 594 -33.53 3.62 6.46
C ILE A 594 -34.20 3.90 7.81
N LYS A 595 -35.05 3.00 8.26
CA LYS A 595 -35.88 3.19 9.48
C LYS A 595 -35.71 2.00 10.41
#